data_953230f80b956c33ccb2f183ad30540d
#
_entry.id   953230f80b956c33ccb2f183ad30540d
#
_cell.length_a   1.000
_cell.length_b   1.000
_cell.length_c   1.000
_cell.angle_alpha   90.00
_cell.angle_beta   90.00
_cell.angle_gamma   90.00
#
_symmetry.space_group_name_H-M   'P 1'
#
loop_
_entity.id
_entity.type
_entity.pdbx_description
1 polymer ?
#
loop_
_entity_poly.entity_id
_entity_poly.type
_entity_poly.pdbx_seq_one_letter_code
_entity_poly.pdbx_strand_id
1 'polypeptide(L)'
;MDKRQKVQWGIKSFAEIFDVTPRTIRFYEDKGLLSPDRSNGVRVFSPDDHIRFEKIMRGKRLGFTLGDIKEVLDVTDGNVTDRIELLRRRKNFETVINSLERRREDLDTLANDMAEICSVIDKYLENVTDRDGVFDLAEAYEAKFSQTPFVEETIDDFNPIPHDQSVMTNNIQ
;
A
#
# COMPACT_ATOMS: atom_id res chain seq x y z
N MET A 1 33.00 8.92 -23.56
CA MET A 1 32.76 7.60 -22.95
C MET A 1 32.57 7.81 -21.47
N ASP A 2 31.33 8.01 -21.08
CA ASP A 2 30.97 8.29 -19.68
C ASP A 2 30.88 6.97 -18.91
N LYS A 3 31.93 6.65 -18.15
CA LYS A 3 31.93 5.56 -17.17
C LYS A 3 31.21 6.03 -15.91
N ARG A 4 29.90 6.23 -15.96
CA ARG A 4 29.11 6.18 -14.74
C ARG A 4 29.26 4.76 -14.17
N GLN A 5 30.00 4.62 -13.09
CA GLN A 5 30.01 3.40 -12.33
C GLN A 5 28.54 3.07 -11.98
N LYS A 6 27.98 2.09 -12.69
CA LYS A 6 26.64 1.58 -12.40
C LYS A 6 26.69 1.04 -10.97
N VAL A 7 26.12 1.76 -10.03
CA VAL A 7 25.93 1.25 -8.67
C VAL A 7 25.20 -0.08 -8.78
N GLN A 8 25.74 -1.10 -8.17
CA GLN A 8 25.17 -2.45 -8.19
C GLN A 8 25.27 -3.03 -6.77
N TRP A 9 24.29 -3.83 -6.41
CA TRP A 9 24.21 -4.44 -5.09
C TRP A 9 24.15 -5.96 -5.19
N GLY A 10 24.83 -6.63 -4.26
CA GLY A 10 24.56 -8.04 -4.00
C GLY A 10 23.31 -8.21 -3.15
N ILE A 11 22.75 -9.44 -3.10
CA ILE A 11 21.49 -9.71 -2.42
C ILE A 11 21.47 -9.27 -0.94
N LYS A 12 22.60 -9.35 -0.21
CA LYS A 12 22.68 -8.94 1.19
C LYS A 12 22.52 -7.43 1.33
N SER A 13 23.36 -6.66 0.62
CA SER A 13 23.31 -5.20 0.64
C SER A 13 21.98 -4.66 0.12
N PHE A 14 21.40 -5.31 -0.90
CA PHE A 14 20.09 -4.94 -1.42
C PHE A 14 18.98 -5.18 -0.39
N ALA A 15 19.01 -6.27 0.34
CA ALA A 15 18.07 -6.58 1.42
C ALA A 15 18.21 -5.60 2.61
N GLU A 16 19.41 -5.21 2.97
CA GLU A 16 19.70 -4.23 4.03
C GLU A 16 19.12 -2.85 3.71
N ILE A 17 19.21 -2.39 2.44
CA ILE A 17 18.63 -1.09 2.02
C ILE A 17 17.12 -1.01 2.31
N PHE A 18 16.42 -2.12 2.18
CA PHE A 18 14.95 -2.18 2.31
C PHE A 18 14.48 -2.75 3.65
N ASP A 19 15.41 -3.02 4.57
CA ASP A 19 15.11 -3.66 5.86
C ASP A 19 14.32 -4.96 5.72
N VAL A 20 14.74 -5.81 4.78
CA VAL A 20 14.14 -7.11 4.52
C VAL A 20 15.19 -8.23 4.54
N THR A 21 14.74 -9.48 4.58
CA THR A 21 15.67 -10.61 4.52
C THR A 21 16.02 -10.95 3.07
N PRO A 22 17.23 -11.55 2.81
CA PRO A 22 17.54 -12.11 1.50
C PRO A 22 16.54 -13.17 1.03
N ARG A 23 15.85 -13.84 1.95
CA ARG A 23 14.77 -14.79 1.65
C ARG A 23 13.57 -14.06 1.04
N THR A 24 13.23 -12.90 1.57
CA THR A 24 12.16 -12.05 1.03
C THR A 24 12.45 -11.63 -0.41
N ILE A 25 13.70 -11.24 -0.72
CA ILE A 25 14.09 -10.88 -2.09
C ILE A 25 13.94 -12.07 -3.03
N ARG A 26 14.41 -13.26 -2.64
CA ARG A 26 14.25 -14.49 -3.45
C ARG A 26 12.79 -14.84 -3.68
N PHE A 27 11.95 -14.67 -2.66
CA PHE A 27 10.51 -14.89 -2.79
C PHE A 27 9.88 -13.99 -3.87
N TYR A 28 10.25 -12.71 -3.94
CA TYR A 28 9.76 -11.81 -5.00
C TYR A 28 10.33 -12.15 -6.38
N GLU A 29 11.57 -12.64 -6.45
CA GLU A 29 12.15 -13.19 -7.68
C GLU A 29 11.38 -14.44 -8.13
N ASP A 30 11.11 -15.39 -7.23
CA ASP A 30 10.34 -16.61 -7.51
C ASP A 30 8.90 -16.31 -7.97
N LYS A 31 8.33 -15.19 -7.51
CA LYS A 31 7.02 -14.71 -7.97
C LYS A 31 7.08 -13.90 -9.27
N GLY A 32 8.26 -13.75 -9.86
CA GLY A 32 8.45 -13.01 -11.13
C GLY A 32 8.23 -11.50 -10.99
N LEU A 33 8.36 -10.96 -9.77
CA LEU A 33 8.28 -9.53 -9.49
C LEU A 33 9.64 -8.84 -9.61
N LEU A 34 10.74 -9.58 -9.45
CA LEU A 34 12.12 -9.15 -9.65
C LEU A 34 12.82 -10.10 -10.61
N SER A 35 13.76 -9.56 -11.38
CA SER A 35 14.60 -10.35 -12.29
C SER A 35 16.01 -9.77 -12.34
N PRO A 36 16.78 -9.89 -11.25
CA PRO A 36 18.13 -9.34 -11.20
C PRO A 36 19.06 -10.05 -12.17
N ASP A 37 20.02 -9.34 -12.70
CA ASP A 37 21.10 -9.90 -13.50
C ASP A 37 21.94 -10.88 -12.70
N ARG A 38 22.69 -11.73 -13.42
CA ARG A 38 23.65 -12.65 -12.82
C ARG A 38 25.06 -12.40 -13.38
N SER A 39 25.99 -12.09 -12.49
CA SER A 39 27.41 -12.02 -12.81
C SER A 39 28.13 -13.19 -12.15
N ASN A 40 28.77 -14.07 -12.94
CA ASN A 40 29.41 -15.30 -12.45
C ASN A 40 28.52 -16.15 -11.54
N GLY A 41 27.21 -16.26 -11.87
CA GLY A 41 26.22 -17.01 -11.08
C GLY A 41 25.68 -16.29 -9.83
N VAL A 42 26.24 -15.12 -9.50
CA VAL A 42 25.82 -14.30 -8.35
C VAL A 42 24.78 -13.25 -8.79
N ARG A 43 23.72 -13.07 -8.01
CA ARG A 43 22.70 -12.04 -8.24
C ARG A 43 23.29 -10.65 -8.09
N VAL A 44 22.98 -9.78 -9.06
CA VAL A 44 23.44 -8.38 -9.09
C VAL A 44 22.21 -7.51 -9.35
N PHE A 45 21.90 -6.65 -8.42
CA PHE A 45 20.76 -5.73 -8.48
C PHE A 45 21.20 -4.38 -9.01
N SER A 46 20.47 -3.87 -9.98
CA SER A 46 20.66 -2.59 -10.64
C SER A 46 19.87 -1.47 -9.95
N PRO A 47 20.10 -0.18 -10.27
CA PRO A 47 19.22 0.92 -9.87
C PRO A 47 17.78 0.75 -10.33
N ASP A 48 17.54 0.12 -11.47
CA ASP A 48 16.20 -0.16 -11.97
C ASP A 48 15.51 -1.22 -11.10
N ASP A 49 16.24 -2.24 -10.63
CA ASP A 49 15.73 -3.21 -9.66
C ASP A 49 15.38 -2.54 -8.33
N HIS A 50 16.17 -1.54 -7.91
CA HIS A 50 15.89 -0.76 -6.69
C HIS A 50 14.57 -0.01 -6.82
N ILE A 51 14.36 0.75 -7.89
CA ILE A 51 13.12 1.48 -8.16
C ILE A 51 11.93 0.51 -8.26
N ARG A 52 12.15 -0.63 -8.91
CA ARG A 52 11.14 -1.68 -9.03
C ARG A 52 10.75 -2.25 -7.66
N PHE A 53 11.73 -2.53 -6.82
CA PHE A 53 11.49 -3.06 -5.49
C PHE A 53 10.80 -2.04 -4.56
N GLU A 54 11.12 -0.76 -4.67
CA GLU A 54 10.38 0.31 -3.98
C GLU A 54 8.88 0.29 -4.33
N LYS A 55 8.54 0.13 -5.63
CA LYS A 55 7.15 0.02 -6.08
C LYS A 55 6.46 -1.20 -5.46
N ILE A 56 7.13 -2.36 -5.43
CA ILE A 56 6.62 -3.58 -4.80
C ILE A 56 6.33 -3.36 -3.33
N MET A 57 7.29 -2.81 -2.58
CA MET A 57 7.16 -2.57 -1.15
C MET A 57 6.07 -1.54 -0.83
N ARG A 58 5.93 -0.50 -1.65
CA ARG A 58 4.83 0.47 -1.53
C ARG A 58 3.47 -0.20 -1.73
N GLY A 59 3.32 -1.00 -2.78
CA GLY A 59 2.10 -1.76 -3.03
C GLY A 59 1.73 -2.66 -1.84
N LYS A 60 2.71 -3.38 -1.28
CA LYS A 60 2.49 -4.22 -0.10
C LYS A 60 2.06 -3.44 1.14
N ARG A 61 2.65 -2.27 1.40
CA ARG A 61 2.22 -1.42 2.52
C ARG A 61 0.79 -0.89 2.35
N LEU A 62 0.36 -0.70 1.11
CA LEU A 62 -1.00 -0.27 0.78
C LEU A 62 -2.00 -1.44 0.69
N GLY A 63 -1.57 -2.68 1.01
CA GLY A 63 -2.43 -3.86 1.05
C GLY A 63 -2.70 -4.53 -0.30
N PHE A 64 -2.01 -4.12 -1.38
CA PHE A 64 -2.15 -4.77 -2.68
C PHE A 64 -1.66 -6.23 -2.65
N THR A 65 -2.35 -7.10 -3.39
CA THR A 65 -1.89 -8.47 -3.60
C THR A 65 -0.65 -8.48 -4.52
N LEU A 66 0.08 -9.58 -4.53
CA LEU A 66 1.22 -9.71 -5.46
C LEU A 66 0.78 -9.74 -6.92
N GLY A 67 -0.44 -10.23 -7.19
CA GLY A 67 -1.04 -10.22 -8.52
C GLY A 67 -1.27 -8.79 -9.00
N ASP A 68 -1.87 -7.95 -8.17
CA ASP A 68 -2.14 -6.54 -8.48
C ASP A 68 -0.84 -5.77 -8.78
N ILE A 69 0.17 -5.97 -7.91
CA ILE A 69 1.49 -5.36 -8.10
C ILE A 69 2.10 -5.82 -9.43
N LYS A 70 1.99 -7.11 -9.75
CA LYS A 70 2.49 -7.65 -11.00
C LYS A 70 1.78 -7.06 -12.21
N GLU A 71 0.45 -6.90 -12.18
CA GLU A 71 -0.30 -6.25 -13.26
C GLU A 71 0.22 -4.84 -13.56
N VAL A 72 0.49 -4.04 -12.52
CA VAL A 72 1.06 -2.70 -12.67
C VAL A 72 2.46 -2.76 -13.28
N LEU A 73 3.31 -3.65 -12.79
CA LEU A 73 4.67 -3.81 -13.28
C LEU A 73 4.70 -4.27 -14.75
N ASP A 74 3.88 -5.24 -15.13
CA ASP A 74 3.79 -5.75 -16.50
C ASP A 74 3.40 -4.65 -17.50
N VAL A 75 2.51 -3.73 -17.11
CA VAL A 75 2.14 -2.57 -17.95
C VAL A 75 3.31 -1.59 -18.04
N THR A 76 3.97 -1.28 -16.93
CA THR A 76 5.09 -0.31 -16.90
C THR A 76 6.33 -0.83 -17.63
N ASP A 77 6.51 -2.15 -17.68
CA ASP A 77 7.62 -2.79 -18.38
C ASP A 77 7.34 -3.00 -19.89
N GLY A 78 6.13 -2.65 -20.35
CA GLY A 78 5.72 -2.85 -21.75
C GLY A 78 5.44 -4.31 -22.11
N ASN A 79 5.26 -5.20 -21.12
CA ASN A 79 4.98 -6.63 -21.35
C ASN A 79 3.56 -6.88 -21.85
N VAL A 80 2.68 -5.88 -21.78
CA VAL A 80 1.30 -5.96 -22.27
C VAL A 80 1.16 -5.07 -23.49
N THR A 81 0.95 -5.69 -24.65
CA THR A 81 0.82 -5.00 -25.95
C THR A 81 -0.57 -5.12 -26.56
N ASP A 82 -1.37 -6.07 -26.08
CA ASP A 82 -2.74 -6.26 -26.54
C ASP A 82 -3.64 -5.10 -26.11
N ARG A 83 -4.35 -4.52 -27.09
CA ARG A 83 -5.20 -3.34 -26.87
C ARG A 83 -6.37 -3.62 -25.92
N ILE A 84 -7.00 -4.78 -26.04
CA ILE A 84 -8.18 -5.15 -25.21
C ILE A 84 -7.73 -5.33 -23.77
N GLU A 85 -6.61 -6.02 -23.57
CA GLU A 85 -6.03 -6.23 -22.25
C GLU A 85 -5.59 -4.91 -21.61
N LEU A 86 -4.99 -3.98 -22.35
CA LEU A 86 -4.64 -2.65 -21.85
C LEU A 86 -5.87 -1.85 -21.45
N LEU A 87 -6.97 -1.92 -22.20
CA LEU A 87 -8.23 -1.25 -21.85
C LEU A 87 -8.85 -1.86 -20.58
N ARG A 88 -8.80 -3.18 -20.43
CA ARG A 88 -9.26 -3.88 -19.22
C ARG A 88 -8.47 -3.42 -18.00
N ARG A 89 -7.14 -3.45 -18.08
CA ARG A 89 -6.26 -3.02 -16.97
C ARG A 89 -6.45 -1.56 -16.62
N ARG A 90 -6.59 -0.69 -17.61
CA ARG A 90 -6.90 0.73 -17.39
C ARG A 90 -8.16 0.91 -16.58
N LYS A 91 -9.26 0.21 -16.92
CA LYS A 91 -10.51 0.26 -16.17
C LYS A 91 -10.34 -0.22 -14.73
N ASN A 92 -9.60 -1.30 -14.52
CA ASN A 92 -9.27 -1.79 -13.19
C ASN A 92 -8.50 -0.74 -12.37
N PHE A 93 -7.49 -0.11 -12.97
CA PHE A 93 -6.71 0.94 -12.30
C PHE A 93 -7.56 2.16 -11.95
N GLU A 94 -8.49 2.58 -12.80
CA GLU A 94 -9.45 3.65 -12.50
C GLU A 94 -10.31 3.30 -11.26
N THR A 95 -10.79 2.06 -11.15
CA THR A 95 -11.53 1.60 -9.98
C THR A 95 -10.67 1.64 -8.70
N VAL A 96 -9.41 1.22 -8.80
CA VAL A 96 -8.46 1.29 -7.67
C VAL A 96 -8.19 2.73 -7.27
N ILE A 97 -7.97 3.63 -8.22
CA ILE A 97 -7.75 5.05 -7.96
C ILE A 97 -8.92 5.62 -7.16
N ASN A 98 -10.17 5.40 -7.61
CA ASN A 98 -11.37 5.89 -6.93
C ASN A 98 -11.48 5.34 -5.50
N SER A 99 -11.13 4.06 -5.29
CA SER A 99 -11.12 3.44 -3.96
C SER A 99 -10.06 4.06 -3.04
N LEU A 100 -8.86 4.33 -3.57
CA LEU A 100 -7.79 4.97 -2.81
C LEU A 100 -8.11 6.43 -2.46
N GLU A 101 -8.79 7.16 -3.35
CA GLU A 101 -9.23 8.54 -3.11
C GLU A 101 -10.25 8.60 -1.97
N ARG A 102 -11.28 7.74 -1.98
CA ARG A 102 -12.26 7.64 -0.89
C ARG A 102 -11.56 7.35 0.44
N ARG A 103 -10.66 6.36 0.44
CA ARG A 103 -9.92 6.02 1.67
C ARG A 103 -9.04 7.15 2.16
N ARG A 104 -8.45 7.93 1.27
CA ARG A 104 -7.69 9.12 1.67
C ARG A 104 -8.59 10.12 2.38
N GLU A 105 -9.80 10.37 1.85
CA GLU A 105 -10.79 11.25 2.47
C GLU A 105 -11.22 10.75 3.85
N ASP A 106 -11.45 9.43 4.00
CA ASP A 106 -11.78 8.81 5.28
C ASP A 106 -10.64 8.94 6.29
N LEU A 107 -9.38 8.74 5.85
CA LEU A 107 -8.20 8.90 6.70
C LEU A 107 -7.98 10.36 7.11
N ASP A 108 -8.20 11.32 6.21
CA ASP A 108 -8.11 12.75 6.51
C ASP A 108 -9.18 13.15 7.53
N THR A 109 -10.41 12.65 7.39
CA THR A 109 -11.50 12.87 8.35
C THR A 109 -11.13 12.29 9.73
N LEU A 110 -10.70 11.03 9.79
CA LEU A 110 -10.29 10.40 11.04
C LEU A 110 -9.13 11.12 11.71
N ALA A 111 -8.15 11.58 10.93
CA ALA A 111 -7.01 12.33 11.46
C ALA A 111 -7.47 13.66 12.11
N ASN A 112 -8.43 14.36 11.50
CA ASN A 112 -9.03 15.57 12.04
C ASN A 112 -9.79 15.29 13.33
N ASP A 113 -10.61 14.22 13.36
CA ASP A 113 -11.36 13.82 14.57
C ASP A 113 -10.38 13.51 15.71
N MET A 114 -9.30 12.79 15.45
CA MET A 114 -8.26 12.51 16.46
C MET A 114 -7.57 13.78 16.96
N ALA A 115 -7.29 14.73 16.07
CA ALA A 115 -6.69 16.03 16.46
C ALA A 115 -7.64 16.84 17.36
N GLU A 116 -8.94 16.81 17.09
CA GLU A 116 -9.94 17.44 17.94
C GLU A 116 -10.00 16.79 19.32
N ILE A 117 -9.98 15.45 19.39
CA ILE A 117 -9.92 14.71 20.65
C ILE A 117 -8.68 15.11 21.46
N CYS A 118 -7.50 15.16 20.81
CA CYS A 118 -6.27 15.61 21.46
C CYS A 118 -6.43 17.03 22.03
N SER A 119 -7.04 17.95 21.26
CA SER A 119 -7.29 19.34 21.73
C SER A 119 -8.21 19.38 22.96
N VAL A 120 -9.22 18.50 23.02
CA VAL A 120 -10.10 18.39 24.21
C VAL A 120 -9.32 17.87 25.41
N ILE A 121 -8.49 16.85 25.21
CA ILE A 121 -7.63 16.27 26.25
C ILE A 121 -6.65 17.33 26.78
N ASP A 122 -5.99 18.08 25.90
CA ASP A 122 -5.04 19.12 26.29
C ASP A 122 -5.70 20.21 27.16
N LYS A 123 -6.86 20.71 26.71
CA LYS A 123 -7.64 21.69 27.51
C LYS A 123 -8.03 21.13 28.86
N TYR A 124 -8.35 19.87 28.92
CA TYR A 124 -8.68 19.20 30.17
C TYR A 124 -7.46 19.11 31.07
N LEU A 125 -6.32 18.69 30.57
CA LEU A 125 -5.08 18.57 31.33
C LEU A 125 -4.58 19.91 31.85
N GLU A 126 -4.83 21.02 31.13
CA GLU A 126 -4.50 22.38 31.58
C GLU A 126 -5.38 22.84 32.75
N ASN A 127 -6.61 22.36 32.84
CA ASN A 127 -7.62 22.84 33.81
C ASN A 127 -7.80 21.91 35.02
N VAL A 128 -7.25 20.68 34.98
CA VAL A 128 -7.45 19.69 36.04
C VAL A 128 -6.45 19.88 37.18
N THR A 129 -6.94 20.37 38.31
CA THR A 129 -6.29 20.25 39.61
C THR A 129 -6.93 19.19 40.52
N ASP A 130 -7.99 18.51 40.06
CA ASP A 130 -8.74 17.58 40.91
C ASP A 130 -9.29 16.34 40.17
N ARG A 131 -9.53 15.25 40.92
CA ARG A 131 -9.89 13.89 40.42
C ARG A 131 -11.30 13.78 39.82
N ASP A 132 -12.17 14.74 39.99
CA ASP A 132 -13.57 14.71 39.57
C ASP A 132 -13.78 14.97 38.06
N GLY A 133 -12.79 15.47 37.38
CA GLY A 133 -12.90 15.88 35.99
C GLY A 133 -12.86 14.78 34.92
N VAL A 134 -12.64 13.51 35.25
CA VAL A 134 -12.61 12.42 34.27
C VAL A 134 -14.00 12.16 33.64
N PHE A 135 -15.07 12.47 34.43
CA PHE A 135 -16.47 12.31 33.95
C PHE A 135 -16.85 13.40 32.93
N ASP A 136 -16.35 14.63 33.12
CA ASP A 136 -16.62 15.73 32.17
C ASP A 136 -16.01 15.50 30.80
N LEU A 137 -14.88 14.77 30.68
CA LEU A 137 -14.26 14.43 29.41
C LEU A 137 -15.10 13.44 28.61
N ALA A 138 -15.67 12.43 29.28
CA ALA A 138 -16.53 11.43 28.65
C ALA A 138 -17.83 12.09 28.15
N GLU A 139 -18.44 12.97 28.94
CA GLU A 139 -19.65 13.71 28.58
C GLU A 139 -19.40 14.69 27.42
N ALA A 140 -18.27 15.40 27.42
CA ALA A 140 -17.85 16.27 26.33
C ALA A 140 -17.58 15.49 25.03
N TYR A 141 -17.03 14.30 25.12
CA TYR A 141 -16.82 13.40 24.00
C TYR A 141 -18.16 12.89 23.42
N GLU A 142 -19.05 12.37 24.27
CA GLU A 142 -20.38 11.91 23.86
C GLU A 142 -21.21 13.01 23.22
N ALA A 143 -21.22 14.21 23.80
CA ALA A 143 -21.96 15.35 23.25
C ALA A 143 -21.50 15.77 21.84
N LYS A 144 -20.22 15.58 21.54
CA LYS A 144 -19.62 15.99 20.27
C LYS A 144 -19.77 14.92 19.17
N PHE A 145 -19.66 13.65 19.53
CA PHE A 145 -19.63 12.53 18.57
C PHE A 145 -20.93 11.72 18.47
N SER A 146 -21.89 11.92 19.40
CA SER A 146 -23.21 11.25 19.35
C SER A 146 -24.10 11.66 18.17
N GLN A 147 -23.73 12.70 17.43
CA GLN A 147 -24.49 13.19 16.26
C GLN A 147 -23.98 12.63 14.92
N THR A 148 -22.89 11.88 14.91
CA THR A 148 -22.38 11.26 13.70
C THR A 148 -23.01 9.87 13.58
N PRO A 149 -23.87 9.58 12.55
CA PRO A 149 -24.41 8.25 12.39
C PRO A 149 -23.25 7.29 12.08
N PHE A 150 -23.06 6.31 12.97
CA PHE A 150 -22.16 5.21 12.74
C PHE A 150 -22.72 4.41 11.57
N VAL A 151 -22.13 4.55 10.40
CA VAL A 151 -22.42 3.68 9.27
C VAL A 151 -21.64 2.40 9.52
N GLU A 152 -22.32 1.36 9.93
CA GLU A 152 -21.79 0.01 10.07
C GLU A 152 -21.53 -0.57 8.66
N GLU A 153 -20.53 -0.02 7.97
CA GLU A 153 -19.96 -0.71 6.83
C GLU A 153 -19.03 -1.78 7.37
N THR A 154 -19.45 -3.03 7.21
CA THR A 154 -18.59 -4.19 7.45
C THR A 154 -17.27 -3.95 6.77
N ILE A 155 -16.19 -3.95 7.54
CA ILE A 155 -14.83 -3.99 7.03
C ILE A 155 -14.66 -5.39 6.45
N ASP A 156 -15.17 -5.57 5.22
CA ASP A 156 -14.79 -6.72 4.41
C ASP A 156 -13.28 -6.66 4.18
N ASP A 157 -12.65 -7.81 4.23
CA ASP A 157 -11.21 -7.98 4.08
C ASP A 157 -10.69 -7.07 2.97
N PHE A 158 -9.81 -6.15 3.34
CA PHE A 158 -9.27 -5.14 2.45
C PHE A 158 -8.67 -5.75 1.19
N ASN A 159 -9.47 -5.81 0.14
CA ASN A 159 -9.02 -6.06 -1.22
C ASN A 159 -9.18 -4.76 -2.04
N PRO A 160 -8.10 -4.02 -2.31
CA PRO A 160 -8.14 -2.74 -3.02
C PRO A 160 -8.57 -2.88 -4.48
N ILE A 161 -8.58 -4.09 -5.02
CA ILE A 161 -9.01 -4.38 -6.39
C ILE A 161 -10.18 -5.37 -6.36
N PRO A 162 -11.39 -4.98 -6.80
CA PRO A 162 -12.47 -5.93 -6.98
C PRO A 162 -12.08 -6.91 -8.09
N HIS A 163 -11.81 -8.16 -7.71
CA HIS A 163 -11.62 -9.24 -8.66
C HIS A 163 -12.99 -9.60 -9.25
N ASP A 164 -13.21 -9.29 -10.51
CA ASP A 164 -14.33 -9.84 -11.27
C ASP A 164 -14.08 -11.36 -11.44
N GLN A 165 -14.73 -12.14 -10.58
CA GLN A 165 -14.66 -13.62 -10.60
C GLN A 165 -15.29 -14.23 -11.86
N SER A 166 -15.89 -13.43 -12.74
CA SER A 166 -16.58 -13.93 -13.94
C SER A 166 -15.66 -14.37 -15.07
N VAL A 167 -14.32 -14.14 -14.97
CA VAL A 167 -13.37 -14.44 -16.05
C VAL A 167 -12.66 -15.80 -15.87
N MET A 168 -12.85 -16.53 -14.75
CA MET A 168 -12.14 -17.79 -14.50
C MET A 168 -12.86 -19.07 -14.99
N THR A 169 -13.96 -18.98 -15.73
CA THR A 169 -14.72 -20.18 -16.11
C THR A 169 -14.72 -20.53 -17.60
N ASN A 170 -13.82 -20.01 -18.42
CA ASN A 170 -13.74 -20.44 -19.81
C ASN A 170 -12.30 -20.68 -20.27
N ASN A 171 -11.67 -21.78 -19.81
CA ASN A 171 -10.63 -22.46 -20.57
C ASN A 171 -10.32 -23.84 -19.97
N ILE A 172 -11.32 -24.75 -20.03
CA ILE A 172 -11.07 -26.20 -20.07
C ILE A 172 -12.10 -26.79 -21.05
N GLN A 173 -11.76 -26.85 -22.31
CA GLN A 173 -12.12 -27.91 -23.27
C GLN A 173 -11.07 -27.96 -24.36
#